data_f902833ec86fb619c67ea5d7ed5a7922
#
_entry.id   f902833ec86fb619c67ea5d7ed5a7922
#
_cell.length_a   1.000
_cell.length_b   1.000
_cell.length_c   1.000
_cell.angle_alpha   90.00
_cell.angle_beta   90.00
_cell.angle_gamma   90.00
#
_symmetry.space_group_name_H-M   'P 1'
#
loop_
_entity.id
_entity.type
_entity.pdbx_description
1 polymer ?
#
loop_
_entity_poly.entity_id
_entity_poly.type
_entity_poly.pdbx_seq_one_letter_code
_entity_poly.pdbx_strand_id
1 'polypeptide(L)'
;MDIRGFIFKNGEKSVTVKAYIYSFYYRMLIKKIPMKKLEGKLGERGIETAETETAEKLKTAKLYAFHVNRITCRLPWEAKCFVRALTLKKLLKEKNISSTIYLGVYKENGKLKAHAWLRCGQLYLTGGNGEGMTVVAKFGDLGNVGQ
;
A
#
# COMPACT_ATOMS: atom_id res chain seq x y z
N MET A 1 5.94 23.44 -21.47
CA MET A 1 6.32 22.65 -20.29
C MET A 1 7.13 21.44 -20.71
N ASP A 2 8.31 21.31 -20.19
CA ASP A 2 9.18 20.19 -20.53
C ASP A 2 8.79 18.97 -19.69
N ILE A 3 8.22 17.97 -20.36
CA ILE A 3 7.76 16.73 -19.72
C ILE A 3 8.93 15.98 -19.08
N ARG A 4 10.09 16.00 -19.69
CA ARG A 4 11.28 15.37 -19.13
C ARG A 4 11.71 16.02 -17.83
N GLY A 5 11.75 17.34 -17.78
CA GLY A 5 12.06 18.05 -16.56
C GLY A 5 11.02 17.82 -15.49
N PHE A 6 9.76 17.73 -15.91
CA PHE A 6 8.66 17.43 -15.01
C PHE A 6 8.82 16.05 -14.34
N ILE A 7 9.17 15.03 -15.13
CA ILE A 7 9.30 13.66 -14.63
C ILE A 7 10.60 13.44 -13.84
N PHE A 8 11.72 13.93 -14.37
CA PHE A 8 13.05 13.62 -13.81
C PHE A 8 13.50 14.57 -12.70
N LYS A 9 13.09 15.83 -12.73
CA LYS A 9 13.45 16.77 -11.69
C LYS A 9 12.58 16.67 -10.45
N ASN A 10 11.45 16.00 -10.56
CA ASN A 10 10.48 15.93 -9.49
C ASN A 10 10.08 14.47 -9.28
N GLY A 11 10.81 13.78 -8.41
CA GLY A 11 10.50 12.39 -8.06
C GLY A 11 9.08 12.20 -7.55
N GLU A 12 8.49 13.25 -6.98
CA GLU A 12 7.11 13.25 -6.52
C GLU A 12 6.11 13.10 -7.65
N LYS A 13 6.42 13.66 -8.81
CA LYS A 13 5.53 13.57 -9.98
C LYS A 13 5.59 12.18 -10.60
N SER A 14 6.74 11.53 -10.54
CA SER A 14 6.87 10.13 -10.95
C SER A 14 5.99 9.26 -10.06
N VAL A 15 6.00 9.49 -8.75
CA VAL A 15 5.15 8.78 -7.80
C VAL A 15 3.68 9.01 -8.14
N THR A 16 3.30 10.24 -8.48
CA THR A 16 1.93 10.58 -8.84
C THR A 16 1.47 9.77 -10.06
N VAL A 17 2.27 9.74 -11.12
CA VAL A 17 1.94 8.99 -12.33
C VAL A 17 1.83 7.50 -12.04
N LYS A 18 2.80 6.97 -11.30
CA LYS A 18 2.78 5.54 -10.92
C LYS A 18 1.58 5.20 -10.05
N ALA A 19 1.18 6.11 -9.15
CA ALA A 19 0.02 5.89 -8.30
C ALA A 19 -1.25 5.74 -9.13
N TYR A 20 -1.42 6.55 -10.17
CA TYR A 20 -2.56 6.40 -11.09
C TYR A 20 -2.52 5.04 -11.80
N ILE A 21 -1.36 4.69 -12.37
CA ILE A 21 -1.21 3.45 -13.12
C ILE A 21 -1.43 2.22 -12.22
N TYR A 22 -0.80 2.21 -11.05
CA TYR A 22 -0.88 1.06 -10.16
C TYR A 22 -2.25 0.91 -9.52
N SER A 23 -2.90 2.01 -9.17
CA SER A 23 -4.26 1.94 -8.61
C SER A 23 -5.23 1.37 -9.62
N PHE A 24 -5.10 1.75 -10.88
CA PHE A 24 -5.93 1.17 -11.95
C PHE A 24 -5.62 -0.31 -12.13
N TYR A 25 -4.34 -0.67 -12.17
CA TYR A 25 -3.90 -2.05 -12.32
C TYR A 25 -4.47 -2.95 -11.21
N TYR A 26 -4.32 -2.54 -9.95
CA TYR A 26 -4.81 -3.35 -8.84
C TYR A 26 -6.32 -3.40 -8.78
N ARG A 27 -7.00 -2.31 -9.14
CA ARG A 27 -8.44 -2.32 -9.22
C ARG A 27 -8.93 -3.36 -10.23
N MET A 28 -8.31 -3.41 -11.40
CA MET A 28 -8.66 -4.39 -12.42
C MET A 28 -8.29 -5.80 -11.99
N LEU A 29 -7.14 -5.95 -11.37
CA LEU A 29 -6.64 -7.26 -10.91
C LEU A 29 -7.57 -7.86 -9.87
N ILE A 30 -7.99 -7.06 -8.89
CA ILE A 30 -8.89 -7.52 -7.84
C ILE A 30 -10.22 -8.02 -8.41
N LYS A 31 -10.69 -7.39 -9.47
CA LYS A 31 -11.93 -7.80 -10.12
C LYS A 31 -11.79 -9.06 -10.98
N LYS A 32 -10.59 -9.34 -11.49
CA LYS A 32 -10.39 -10.41 -12.47
C LYS A 32 -9.84 -11.71 -11.89
N ILE A 33 -9.08 -11.63 -10.81
CA ILE A 33 -8.48 -12.85 -10.24
C ILE A 33 -8.99 -13.09 -8.83
N PRO A 34 -9.10 -14.38 -8.43
CA PRO A 34 -9.52 -14.71 -7.07
C PRO A 34 -8.45 -14.31 -6.05
N MET A 35 -8.88 -14.07 -4.83
CA MET A 35 -8.01 -13.67 -3.74
C MET A 35 -6.83 -14.62 -3.54
N LYS A 36 -7.07 -15.92 -3.73
CA LYS A 36 -6.02 -16.93 -3.56
C LYS A 36 -4.84 -16.70 -4.49
N LYS A 37 -5.11 -16.29 -5.73
CA LYS A 37 -4.05 -15.97 -6.70
C LYS A 37 -3.41 -14.62 -6.42
N LEU A 38 -4.21 -13.70 -5.89
CA LEU A 38 -3.74 -12.36 -5.55
C LEU A 38 -2.74 -12.41 -4.39
N GLU A 39 -2.91 -13.34 -3.46
CA GLU A 39 -2.04 -13.48 -2.28
C GLU A 39 -0.55 -13.55 -2.66
N GLY A 40 -0.23 -14.19 -3.78
CA GLY A 40 1.16 -14.27 -4.25
C GLY A 40 1.77 -12.92 -4.58
N LYS A 41 0.95 -11.91 -4.78
CA LYS A 41 1.42 -10.55 -5.10
C LYS A 41 1.46 -9.63 -3.88
N LEU A 42 0.95 -10.09 -2.74
CA LEU A 42 0.88 -9.27 -1.53
C LEU A 42 2.16 -9.33 -0.69
N GLY A 43 2.94 -10.38 -0.85
CA GLY A 43 4.11 -10.67 -0.03
C GLY A 43 3.99 -12.05 0.58
N GLU A 44 4.79 -12.33 1.58
CA GLU A 44 4.77 -13.63 2.27
C GLU A 44 3.68 -13.64 3.35
N ARG A 45 2.80 -14.61 3.27
CA ARG A 45 1.71 -14.76 4.24
C ARG A 45 2.26 -15.06 5.63
N GLY A 46 1.73 -14.38 6.63
CA GLY A 46 2.12 -14.57 8.02
C GLY A 46 3.39 -13.86 8.43
N ILE A 47 4.05 -13.17 7.52
CA ILE A 47 5.30 -12.44 7.81
C ILE A 47 4.97 -10.99 8.12
N GLU A 48 5.56 -10.49 9.20
CA GLU A 48 5.52 -9.06 9.52
C GLU A 48 6.92 -8.48 9.33
N THR A 49 6.97 -7.31 8.73
CA THR A 49 8.23 -6.59 8.57
C THR A 49 8.65 -6.02 9.92
N ALA A 50 9.90 -5.55 10.02
CA ALA A 50 10.44 -5.00 11.25
C ALA A 50 9.53 -3.93 11.85
N GLU A 51 9.49 -3.87 13.19
CA GLU A 51 8.67 -2.89 13.90
C GLU A 51 9.20 -1.48 13.78
N THR A 52 10.47 -1.33 13.45
CA THR A 52 11.12 -0.03 13.29
C THR A 52 11.82 0.03 11.94
N GLU A 53 11.99 1.25 11.45
CA GLU A 53 12.67 1.51 10.20
C GLU A 53 13.53 2.75 10.33
N THR A 54 14.48 2.95 9.41
CA THR A 54 15.34 4.13 9.44
C THR A 54 14.52 5.41 9.20
N ALA A 55 14.99 6.52 9.74
CA ALA A 55 14.31 7.80 9.57
C ALA A 55 14.18 8.20 8.11
N GLU A 56 15.19 7.89 7.30
CA GLU A 56 15.19 8.19 5.88
C GLU A 56 14.09 7.42 5.14
N LYS A 57 13.99 6.11 5.40
CA LYS A 57 12.95 5.29 4.78
C LYS A 57 11.56 5.69 5.25
N LEU A 58 11.41 6.04 6.52
CA LEU A 58 10.13 6.50 7.05
C LEU A 58 9.70 7.81 6.41
N LYS A 59 10.64 8.73 6.19
CA LYS A 59 10.36 9.98 5.51
C LYS A 59 9.84 9.75 4.10
N THR A 60 10.51 8.87 3.36
CA THR A 60 10.07 8.51 2.01
C THR A 60 8.70 7.83 2.04
N ALA A 61 8.49 6.92 2.97
CA ALA A 61 7.22 6.21 3.11
C ALA A 61 6.07 7.17 3.40
N LYS A 62 6.29 8.13 4.29
CA LYS A 62 5.28 9.15 4.62
C LYS A 62 4.94 10.02 3.40
N LEU A 63 5.96 10.42 2.66
CA LEU A 63 5.76 11.23 1.46
C LEU A 63 4.94 10.47 0.41
N TYR A 64 5.29 9.23 0.17
CA TYR A 64 4.58 8.39 -0.80
C TYR A 64 3.15 8.12 -0.34
N ALA A 65 2.95 7.86 0.95
CA ALA A 65 1.61 7.68 1.50
C ALA A 65 0.76 8.93 1.30
N PHE A 66 1.32 10.10 1.51
CA PHE A 66 0.63 11.36 1.28
C PHE A 66 0.14 11.46 -0.17
N HIS A 67 1.01 11.17 -1.13
CA HIS A 67 0.64 11.25 -2.55
C HIS A 67 -0.40 10.19 -2.93
N VAL A 68 -0.22 8.95 -2.49
CA VAL A 68 -1.16 7.88 -2.80
C VAL A 68 -2.53 8.19 -2.22
N ASN A 69 -2.59 8.61 -0.95
CA ASN A 69 -3.86 8.93 -0.30
C ASN A 69 -4.56 10.10 -0.98
N ARG A 70 -3.81 11.14 -1.33
CA ARG A 70 -4.36 12.31 -2.02
C ARG A 70 -4.92 11.94 -3.39
N ILE A 71 -4.19 11.14 -4.15
CA ILE A 71 -4.57 10.77 -5.50
C ILE A 71 -5.77 9.82 -5.48
N THR A 72 -5.74 8.79 -4.64
CA THR A 72 -6.80 7.78 -4.60
C THR A 72 -8.13 8.34 -4.14
N CYS A 73 -8.13 9.47 -3.43
CA CYS A 73 -9.38 10.15 -3.06
C CYS A 73 -10.04 10.85 -4.25
N ARG A 74 -9.32 11.10 -5.33
CA ARG A 74 -9.80 11.90 -6.46
C ARG A 74 -9.93 11.14 -7.77
N LEU A 75 -9.73 9.82 -7.72
CA LEU A 75 -9.81 9.01 -8.94
C LEU A 75 -11.24 8.90 -9.45
N PRO A 76 -11.42 8.87 -10.79
CA PRO A 76 -12.74 8.64 -11.37
C PRO A 76 -13.25 7.22 -11.16
N TRP A 77 -12.36 6.30 -10.77
CA TRP A 77 -12.75 4.94 -10.37
C TRP A 77 -12.59 4.79 -8.87
N GLU A 78 -13.30 3.82 -8.32
CA GLU A 78 -13.27 3.55 -6.89
C GLU A 78 -11.92 2.92 -6.50
N ALA A 79 -11.20 3.58 -5.60
CA ALA A 79 -9.96 3.07 -5.04
C ALA A 79 -10.20 2.77 -3.57
N LYS A 80 -10.64 1.55 -3.29
CA LYS A 80 -10.91 1.09 -1.93
C LYS A 80 -9.62 0.94 -1.14
N CYS A 81 -9.74 0.76 0.17
CA CYS A 81 -8.61 0.62 1.07
C CYS A 81 -7.57 -0.41 0.61
N PHE A 82 -8.04 -1.52 0.02
CA PHE A 82 -7.16 -2.58 -0.46
C PHE A 82 -6.32 -2.10 -1.66
N VAL A 83 -6.96 -1.45 -2.64
CA VAL A 83 -6.26 -0.89 -3.81
C VAL A 83 -5.22 0.13 -3.37
N ARG A 84 -5.59 0.98 -2.42
CA ARG A 84 -4.71 2.01 -1.88
C ARG A 84 -3.48 1.39 -1.22
N ALA A 85 -3.69 0.40 -0.38
CA ALA A 85 -2.61 -0.27 0.32
C ALA A 85 -1.66 -0.99 -0.65
N LEU A 86 -2.21 -1.68 -1.65
CA LEU A 86 -1.41 -2.39 -2.66
C LEU A 86 -0.59 -1.42 -3.51
N THR A 87 -1.18 -0.31 -3.90
CA THR A 87 -0.50 0.73 -4.69
C THR A 87 0.71 1.26 -3.93
N LEU A 88 0.50 1.62 -2.67
CA LEU A 88 1.59 2.15 -1.85
C LEU A 88 2.66 1.08 -1.59
N LYS A 89 2.23 -0.14 -1.29
CA LYS A 89 3.17 -1.23 -1.04
C LYS A 89 4.11 -1.45 -2.23
N LYS A 90 3.56 -1.43 -3.44
CA LYS A 90 4.36 -1.59 -4.65
C LYS A 90 5.36 -0.44 -4.83
N LEU A 91 4.93 0.79 -4.61
CA LEU A 91 5.81 1.95 -4.72
C LEU A 91 6.96 1.89 -3.71
N LEU A 92 6.67 1.47 -2.48
CA LEU A 92 7.69 1.34 -1.45
C LEU A 92 8.67 0.22 -1.78
N LYS A 93 8.18 -0.90 -2.28
CA LYS A 93 9.02 -2.02 -2.67
C LYS A 93 10.03 -1.62 -3.76
N GLU A 94 9.61 -0.78 -4.69
CA GLU A 94 10.51 -0.27 -5.73
C GLU A 94 11.65 0.56 -5.17
N LYS A 95 11.49 1.08 -3.94
CA LYS A 95 12.53 1.84 -3.24
C LYS A 95 13.22 1.01 -2.16
N ASN A 96 13.03 -0.30 -2.19
CA ASN A 96 13.59 -1.23 -1.19
C ASN A 96 13.12 -0.92 0.22
N ILE A 97 11.88 -0.45 0.35
CA ILE A 97 11.25 -0.19 1.64
C ILE A 97 10.25 -1.29 1.89
N SER A 98 10.47 -2.07 2.94
CA SER A 98 9.59 -3.19 3.30
C SER A 98 8.36 -2.69 4.03
N SER A 99 7.23 -3.34 3.79
CA SER A 99 5.97 -2.99 4.43
C SER A 99 5.12 -4.25 4.63
N THR A 100 4.16 -4.14 5.54
CA THR A 100 3.22 -5.22 5.84
C THR A 100 1.82 -4.75 5.54
N ILE A 101 1.09 -5.52 4.73
CA ILE A 101 -0.33 -5.26 4.50
C ILE A 101 -1.13 -6.21 5.38
N TYR A 102 -2.11 -5.64 6.07
CA TYR A 102 -3.02 -6.39 6.94
C TYR A 102 -4.41 -6.41 6.35
N LEU A 103 -5.04 -7.56 6.43
CA LEU A 103 -6.46 -7.71 6.08
C LEU A 103 -7.20 -8.04 7.36
N GLY A 104 -8.23 -7.28 7.64
CA GLY A 104 -9.01 -7.44 8.85
C GLY A 104 -10.50 -7.39 8.58
N VAL A 105 -11.27 -7.79 9.59
CA VAL A 105 -12.73 -7.73 9.53
C VAL A 105 -13.26 -7.03 10.78
N TYR A 106 -14.40 -6.41 10.62
CA TYR A 106 -15.11 -5.75 11.72
C TYR A 106 -16.61 -5.81 11.46
N LYS A 107 -17.39 -5.65 12.52
CA LYS A 107 -18.85 -5.62 12.39
C LYS A 107 -19.34 -4.18 12.41
N GLU A 108 -20.23 -3.86 11.48
CA GLU A 108 -20.88 -2.58 11.42
C GLU A 108 -22.36 -2.81 11.09
N ASN A 109 -23.23 -2.36 11.97
CA ASN A 109 -24.68 -2.53 11.82
C ASN A 109 -25.07 -4.00 11.61
N GLY A 110 -24.42 -4.91 12.34
CA GLY A 110 -24.67 -6.34 12.26
C GLY A 110 -24.09 -7.05 11.05
N LYS A 111 -23.40 -6.32 10.18
CA LYS A 111 -22.79 -6.89 8.98
C LYS A 111 -21.27 -6.95 9.12
N LEU A 112 -20.71 -8.03 8.61
CA LEU A 112 -19.25 -8.19 8.60
C LEU A 112 -18.67 -7.43 7.41
N LYS A 113 -17.69 -6.57 7.70
CA LYS A 113 -16.99 -5.77 6.69
C LYS A 113 -15.50 -6.04 6.72
N ALA A 114 -14.87 -5.93 5.56
CA ALA A 114 -13.43 -6.14 5.42
C ALA A 114 -12.72 -4.81 5.25
N HIS A 115 -11.47 -4.76 5.71
CA HIS A 115 -10.63 -3.58 5.60
C HIS A 115 -9.18 -3.99 5.42
N ALA A 116 -8.40 -3.13 4.79
CA ALA A 116 -6.97 -3.34 4.58
C ALA A 116 -6.20 -2.12 5.02
N TRP A 117 -5.02 -2.34 5.62
CA TRP A 117 -4.14 -1.24 6.00
C TRP A 117 -2.68 -1.65 5.82
N LEU A 118 -1.80 -0.65 5.77
CA LEU A 118 -0.39 -0.85 5.48
C LEU A 118 0.47 -0.23 6.57
N ARG A 119 1.47 -0.98 7.04
CA ARG A 119 2.44 -0.52 8.02
C ARG A 119 3.85 -0.56 7.43
N CYS A 120 4.64 0.45 7.76
CA CYS A 120 6.06 0.49 7.44
C CYS A 120 6.80 0.89 8.72
N GLY A 121 7.64 0.00 9.26
CA GLY A 121 8.26 0.22 10.55
C GLY A 121 7.20 0.53 11.59
N GLN A 122 7.37 1.63 12.30
CA GLN A 122 6.43 2.06 13.34
C GLN A 122 5.25 2.88 12.82
N LEU A 123 5.17 3.13 11.50
CA LEU A 123 4.14 3.98 10.93
C LEU A 123 3.05 3.19 10.21
N TYR A 124 1.80 3.55 10.47
CA TYR A 124 0.65 3.07 9.71
C TYR A 124 0.35 4.10 8.62
N LEU A 125 0.49 3.70 7.38
CA LEU A 125 0.51 4.63 6.25
C LEU A 125 -0.85 4.81 5.58
N THR A 126 -1.63 3.75 5.47
CA THR A 126 -2.97 3.81 4.88
C THR A 126 -3.93 2.96 5.69
N GLY A 127 -5.20 3.35 5.71
CA GLY A 127 -6.26 2.55 6.31
C GLY A 127 -6.30 2.54 7.83
N GLY A 128 -5.55 3.40 8.48
CA GLY A 128 -5.49 3.44 9.93
C GLY A 128 -4.57 2.36 10.52
N ASN A 129 -4.76 2.04 11.79
CA ASN A 129 -3.90 1.13 12.53
C ASN A 129 -4.56 -0.21 12.90
N GLY A 130 -5.72 -0.48 12.35
CA GLY A 130 -6.42 -1.73 12.62
C GLY A 130 -7.18 -1.77 13.93
N GLU A 131 -7.28 -0.64 14.63
CA GLU A 131 -8.02 -0.57 15.90
C GLU A 131 -9.48 -0.97 15.69
N GLY A 132 -9.98 -1.85 16.54
CA GLY A 132 -11.36 -2.35 16.44
C GLY A 132 -11.55 -3.44 15.40
N MET A 133 -10.49 -3.90 14.77
CA MET A 133 -10.57 -4.94 13.73
C MET A 133 -9.88 -6.22 14.15
N THR A 134 -10.37 -7.34 13.61
CA THR A 134 -9.73 -8.63 13.80
C THR A 134 -8.88 -8.93 12.56
N VAL A 135 -7.58 -9.11 12.73
CA VAL A 135 -6.68 -9.44 11.62
C VAL A 135 -6.93 -10.87 11.19
N VAL A 136 -7.26 -11.07 9.91
CA VAL A 136 -7.50 -12.40 9.35
C VAL A 136 -6.33 -12.86 8.47
N ALA A 137 -5.52 -11.93 7.98
CA ALA A 137 -4.33 -12.27 7.21
C ALA A 137 -3.36 -11.09 7.22
N LYS A 138 -2.08 -11.39 7.08
CA LYS A 138 -1.05 -10.37 6.96
C LYS A 138 0.01 -10.86 5.99
N PHE A 139 0.59 -9.95 5.21
CA PHE A 139 1.58 -10.26 4.19
C PHE A 139 2.70 -9.24 4.27
N GLY A 140 3.91 -9.71 4.50
CA GLY A 140 5.08 -8.85 4.60
C GLY A 140 6.10 -9.18 3.53
N ASP A 141 6.94 -8.20 3.22
CA ASP A 141 8.06 -8.42 2.31
C ASP A 141 9.19 -9.09 3.07
N LEU A 142 9.70 -10.20 2.54
CA LEU A 142 10.95 -10.78 3.04
C LEU A 142 12.11 -9.89 2.66
N GLY A 143 11.89 -9.19 1.61
CA GLY A 143 12.70 -8.13 1.10
C GLY A 143 14.17 -8.29 1.33
N ASN A 144 14.65 -7.38 2.04
CA ASN A 144 16.04 -7.06 2.05
C ASN A 144 16.73 -7.42 3.34
N VAL A 145 16.34 -8.55 3.92
CA VAL A 145 17.00 -9.02 5.14
C VAL A 145 18.45 -9.29 4.81
N GLY A 146 19.34 -8.57 5.46
CA GLY A 146 20.77 -8.71 5.22
C GLY A 146 21.34 -7.88 4.08
N GLN A 147 20.54 -7.01 3.52
CA GLN A 147 21.01 -6.10 2.46
C GLN A 147 21.15 -4.68 2.94
#